data_f93ed19ec7c4645d2e1af63f0c0adbaa
#
_entry.id   f93ed19ec7c4645d2e1af63f0c0adbaa
#
_cell.length_a   1.000
_cell.length_b   1.000
_cell.length_c   1.000
_cell.angle_alpha   90.00
_cell.angle_beta   90.00
_cell.angle_gamma   90.00
#
_symmetry.space_group_name_H-M   'P 1'
#
loop_
_entity.id
_entity.type
_entity.pdbx_description
1 polymer ?
#
loop_
_entity_poly.entity_id
_entity_poly.type
_entity_poly.pdbx_seq_one_letter_code
_entity_poly.pdbx_strand_id
1 'polypeptide(L)'
;INIMNNIRNLAMASMVCAGSLAGMAQPAPAISADPVIEAHIQEWLKKMTLEEKIGQMCEITVDVVTDFPGSKDGFKLSEAMLDTVIGKYKVGSILNVPLSVAQKKEVWAAAIKQIQEKSMKEIGIPCIYGVDQIHGTTYTLDGTLFPQGVNMGATFNRSLVRRGAEISAYETKAGCIPWTYAPVVDLGRDPRWPRMWENYGEDCYVNAEMGVEAVKGFQGDDPNHIGEYNVAACMKHYMGYGVPVSGKDRTPSSISRSDMREKHFAPFLAAIRQGALSVMVNSGVDNGVPFHANRELLTEWLKEDLNWDGMIVTDWADINNLCTRDHIAATKKEAVKIAINAGIDMSMVPYEVSFCDYLKELVQEGEVPMSRIDDAVARVLRLKYRLGLFENPYWDIKKYNKFGSEEFARVALQAAEESEVLLKNEGNILPLAKGTKILLAGPNANSMRCLNGGWSYSSVSYTHLRAHETLANL
;
A
#
# COMPACT_ATOMS: atom_id res chain seq x y z
N ILE A 1 11.03 40.63 -56.15
CA ILE A 1 9.66 40.38 -55.63
C ILE A 1 9.56 38.96 -55.04
N ASN A 2 10.20 37.91 -55.61
CA ASN A 2 10.11 36.54 -55.15
C ASN A 2 10.89 36.23 -53.84
N ILE A 3 11.91 36.98 -53.48
CA ILE A 3 12.72 36.79 -52.30
C ILE A 3 12.00 37.30 -51.03
N MET A 4 11.29 38.43 -51.15
CA MET A 4 10.53 38.99 -50.01
C MET A 4 9.29 38.14 -49.60
N ASN A 5 8.64 37.50 -50.60
CA ASN A 5 7.51 36.61 -50.31
C ASN A 5 7.93 35.31 -49.61
N ASN A 6 9.13 34.77 -49.93
CA ASN A 6 9.66 33.57 -49.22
C ASN A 6 10.06 33.87 -47.77
N ILE A 7 10.57 35.08 -47.50
CA ILE A 7 10.91 35.48 -46.11
C ILE A 7 9.64 35.68 -45.26
N ARG A 8 8.57 36.23 -45.84
CA ARG A 8 7.27 36.36 -45.13
C ARG A 8 6.63 35.01 -44.84
N ASN A 9 6.72 34.04 -45.74
CA ASN A 9 6.18 32.71 -45.55
C ASN A 9 7.02 31.89 -44.54
N LEU A 10 8.35 32.08 -44.50
CA LEU A 10 9.19 31.47 -43.43
C LEU A 10 8.91 32.10 -42.06
N ALA A 11 8.68 33.42 -41.99
CA ALA A 11 8.32 34.08 -40.73
C ALA A 11 6.93 33.67 -40.20
N MET A 12 5.94 33.46 -41.08
CA MET A 12 4.63 32.93 -40.70
C MET A 12 4.70 31.46 -40.30
N ALA A 13 5.49 30.62 -40.96
CA ALA A 13 5.70 29.22 -40.58
C ALA A 13 6.40 29.12 -39.22
N SER A 14 7.36 30.01 -38.94
CA SER A 14 8.04 30.07 -37.62
C SER A 14 7.12 30.57 -36.51
N MET A 15 6.20 31.50 -36.77
CA MET A 15 5.20 31.93 -35.78
C MET A 15 4.10 30.88 -35.53
N VAL A 16 3.71 30.08 -36.51
CA VAL A 16 2.75 29.00 -36.35
C VAL A 16 3.39 27.84 -35.58
N CYS A 17 4.67 27.52 -35.78
CA CYS A 17 5.38 26.53 -34.99
C CYS A 17 5.71 27.00 -33.55
N ALA A 18 5.93 28.31 -33.35
CA ALA A 18 6.16 28.84 -31.99
C ALA A 18 4.85 28.97 -31.16
N GLY A 19 3.69 29.13 -31.86
CA GLY A 19 2.38 29.21 -31.21
C GLY A 19 1.80 27.84 -30.80
N SER A 20 2.30 26.72 -31.33
CA SER A 20 1.83 25.38 -31.01
C SER A 20 2.63 24.69 -29.89
N LEU A 21 3.67 25.34 -29.34
CA LEU A 21 4.40 24.89 -28.15
C LEU A 21 3.92 25.59 -26.86
N ALA A 22 2.96 26.50 -26.93
CA ALA A 22 2.37 27.15 -25.78
C ALA A 22 1.15 26.35 -25.29
N GLY A 23 1.37 25.49 -24.30
CA GLY A 23 0.31 25.03 -23.42
C GLY A 23 -0.41 23.76 -23.86
N MET A 24 0.26 22.63 -23.84
CA MET A 24 -0.45 21.45 -23.33
C MET A 24 -0.76 21.76 -21.85
N ALA A 25 -2.01 22.10 -21.56
CA ALA A 25 -2.45 22.25 -20.19
C ALA A 25 -2.10 20.96 -19.46
N GLN A 26 -1.42 21.08 -18.32
CA GLN A 26 -1.18 19.91 -17.48
C GLN A 26 -2.52 19.20 -17.25
N PRO A 27 -2.57 17.87 -17.28
CA PRO A 27 -3.80 17.15 -16.98
C PRO A 27 -4.31 17.59 -15.59
N ALA A 28 -5.62 17.69 -15.47
CA ALA A 28 -6.22 17.99 -14.15
C ALA A 28 -5.71 16.96 -13.13
N PRO A 29 -5.32 17.38 -11.92
CA PRO A 29 -4.82 16.48 -10.91
C PRO A 29 -5.91 15.45 -10.53
N ALA A 30 -5.51 14.22 -10.29
CA ALA A 30 -6.42 13.14 -9.85
C ALA A 30 -7.11 13.49 -8.52
N ILE A 31 -6.40 14.21 -7.64
CA ILE A 31 -6.91 14.75 -6.38
C ILE A 31 -6.70 16.27 -6.42
N SER A 32 -7.75 17.05 -6.21
CA SER A 32 -7.62 18.50 -6.11
C SER A 32 -6.78 18.85 -4.88
N ALA A 33 -5.77 19.69 -5.05
CA ALA A 33 -4.92 20.12 -3.95
C ALA A 33 -5.73 20.93 -2.91
N ASP A 34 -5.53 20.63 -1.63
CA ASP A 34 -6.00 21.48 -0.54
C ASP A 34 -4.96 22.58 -0.27
N PRO A 35 -5.31 23.85 -0.49
CA PRO A 35 -4.34 24.95 -0.36
C PRO A 35 -3.81 25.13 1.07
N VAL A 36 -4.55 24.71 2.10
CA VAL A 36 -4.10 24.78 3.50
C VAL A 36 -3.04 23.71 3.75
N ILE A 37 -3.30 22.49 3.32
CA ILE A 37 -2.31 21.39 3.41
C ILE A 37 -1.04 21.77 2.66
N GLU A 38 -1.15 22.28 1.44
CA GLU A 38 0.02 22.67 0.64
C GLU A 38 0.83 23.80 1.29
N ALA A 39 0.16 24.78 1.90
CA ALA A 39 0.85 25.85 2.64
C ALA A 39 1.66 25.29 3.82
N HIS A 40 1.08 24.39 4.62
CA HIS A 40 1.79 23.75 5.73
C HIS A 40 2.97 22.89 5.24
N ILE A 41 2.83 22.16 4.14
CA ILE A 41 3.93 21.39 3.55
C ILE A 41 5.09 22.33 3.18
N GLN A 42 4.80 23.46 2.51
CA GLN A 42 5.85 24.42 2.14
C GLN A 42 6.55 25.03 3.34
N GLU A 43 5.85 25.25 4.46
CA GLU A 43 6.47 25.70 5.70
C GLU A 43 7.39 24.64 6.29
N TRP A 44 6.99 23.38 6.29
CA TRP A 44 7.83 22.27 6.77
C TRP A 44 9.08 22.13 5.91
N LEU A 45 8.96 22.09 4.59
CA LEU A 45 10.09 21.93 3.68
C LEU A 45 11.17 23.02 3.87
N LYS A 46 10.77 24.24 4.27
CA LYS A 46 11.70 25.35 4.58
C LYS A 46 12.40 25.19 5.93
N LYS A 47 11.76 24.55 6.91
CA LYS A 47 12.27 24.40 8.29
C LYS A 47 13.13 23.15 8.48
N MET A 48 12.78 22.06 7.75
CA MET A 48 13.42 20.76 7.92
C MET A 48 14.88 20.76 7.48
N THR A 49 15.72 20.14 8.29
CA THR A 49 17.09 19.78 7.92
C THR A 49 17.08 18.65 6.87
N LEU A 50 18.23 18.41 6.24
CA LEU A 50 18.37 17.30 5.28
C LEU A 50 18.09 15.95 5.96
N GLU A 51 18.59 15.74 7.17
CA GLU A 51 18.39 14.52 7.95
C GLU A 51 16.92 14.29 8.27
N GLU A 52 16.18 15.32 8.66
CA GLU A 52 14.75 15.23 8.92
C GLU A 52 13.96 14.89 7.64
N LYS A 53 14.32 15.50 6.52
CA LYS A 53 13.72 15.18 5.20
C LYS A 53 13.94 13.71 4.83
N ILE A 54 15.18 13.26 4.90
CA ILE A 54 15.56 11.88 4.56
C ILE A 54 14.89 10.87 5.50
N GLY A 55 14.84 11.18 6.81
CA GLY A 55 14.16 10.34 7.78
C GLY A 55 12.68 10.11 7.45
N GLN A 56 11.98 11.14 6.92
CA GLN A 56 10.59 10.98 6.48
C GLN A 56 10.43 10.05 5.26
N MET A 57 11.48 9.84 4.49
CA MET A 57 11.51 8.94 3.34
C MET A 57 11.90 7.50 3.73
N CYS A 58 12.13 7.22 5.02
CA CYS A 58 12.54 5.91 5.53
C CYS A 58 11.41 5.24 6.31
N GLU A 59 11.17 3.97 6.01
CA GLU A 59 10.23 3.10 6.69
C GLU A 59 10.92 1.83 7.14
N ILE A 60 10.76 1.45 8.41
CA ILE A 60 11.35 0.25 9.02
C ILE A 60 10.30 -0.64 9.66
N THR A 61 10.62 -1.95 9.82
CA THR A 61 9.73 -2.85 10.57
C THR A 61 9.80 -2.57 12.08
N VAL A 62 8.66 -2.74 12.74
CA VAL A 62 8.54 -2.58 14.19
C VAL A 62 9.50 -3.47 14.98
N ASP A 63 9.94 -4.59 14.42
CA ASP A 63 10.90 -5.49 15.04
C ASP A 63 12.21 -4.79 15.42
N VAL A 64 12.63 -3.79 14.63
CA VAL A 64 13.86 -3.00 14.89
C VAL A 64 13.75 -2.19 16.19
N VAL A 65 12.55 -1.76 16.55
CA VAL A 65 12.31 -0.93 17.76
C VAL A 65 11.65 -1.73 18.89
N THR A 66 11.60 -3.05 18.79
CA THR A 66 10.96 -3.94 19.79
C THR A 66 12.02 -4.56 20.69
N ASP A 67 11.75 -4.59 22.00
CA ASP A 67 12.54 -5.36 22.97
C ASP A 67 12.20 -6.84 22.84
N PHE A 68 13.22 -7.70 22.70
CA PHE A 68 13.10 -9.14 22.63
C PHE A 68 13.61 -9.83 23.92
N PRO A 69 12.97 -10.97 24.34
CA PRO A 69 11.74 -11.56 23.80
C PRO A 69 10.51 -10.77 24.22
N GLY A 70 9.57 -10.56 23.29
CA GLY A 70 8.27 -9.98 23.60
C GLY A 70 7.50 -10.84 24.64
N SER A 71 6.61 -10.22 25.42
CA SER A 71 5.79 -10.94 26.38
C SER A 71 4.59 -11.59 25.69
N LYS A 72 4.00 -12.63 26.34
CA LYS A 72 2.74 -13.24 25.88
C LYS A 72 1.57 -12.25 25.86
N ASP A 73 1.70 -11.16 26.62
CA ASP A 73 0.68 -10.14 26.79
C ASP A 73 0.89 -8.90 25.89
N GLY A 74 1.75 -9.03 24.89
CA GLY A 74 2.07 -7.98 23.95
C GLY A 74 3.58 -7.82 23.75
N PHE A 75 3.97 -6.83 22.97
CA PHE A 75 5.36 -6.45 22.76
C PHE A 75 5.66 -5.15 23.48
N LYS A 76 6.95 -4.90 23.74
CA LYS A 76 7.43 -3.65 24.32
C LYS A 76 8.37 -2.97 23.34
N LEU A 77 8.27 -1.67 23.24
CA LEU A 77 9.20 -0.88 22.45
C LEU A 77 10.46 -0.58 23.27
N SER A 78 11.60 -0.63 22.61
CA SER A 78 12.92 -0.29 23.17
C SER A 78 13.14 1.22 23.08
N GLU A 79 13.23 1.89 24.23
CA GLU A 79 13.53 3.33 24.27
C GLU A 79 14.85 3.66 23.56
N ALA A 80 15.90 2.85 23.77
CA ALA A 80 17.20 3.06 23.13
C ALA A 80 17.13 2.95 21.59
N MET A 81 16.30 2.01 21.07
CA MET A 81 16.11 1.89 19.64
C MET A 81 15.21 3.00 19.08
N LEU A 82 14.19 3.45 19.84
CA LEU A 82 13.41 4.62 19.47
C LEU A 82 14.27 5.90 19.45
N ASP A 83 15.21 6.07 20.40
CA ASP A 83 16.19 7.16 20.40
C ASP A 83 17.08 7.11 19.15
N THR A 84 17.48 5.93 18.73
CA THR A 84 18.26 5.74 17.51
C THR A 84 17.45 6.04 16.27
N VAL A 85 16.32 5.36 16.10
CA VAL A 85 15.51 5.36 14.87
C VAL A 85 14.79 6.71 14.68
N ILE A 86 14.08 7.17 15.69
CA ILE A 86 13.30 8.41 15.61
C ILE A 86 14.14 9.60 16.07
N GLY A 87 14.88 9.45 17.17
CA GLY A 87 15.68 10.54 17.73
C GLY A 87 16.85 10.95 16.82
N LYS A 88 17.68 10.00 16.39
CA LYS A 88 18.88 10.28 15.56
C LYS A 88 18.54 10.32 14.06
N TYR A 89 17.92 9.25 13.51
CA TYR A 89 17.68 9.11 12.08
C TYR A 89 16.39 9.76 11.59
N LYS A 90 15.53 10.27 12.49
CA LYS A 90 14.30 11.00 12.16
C LYS A 90 13.31 10.18 11.30
N VAL A 91 13.34 8.84 11.43
CA VAL A 91 12.50 7.93 10.65
C VAL A 91 11.03 8.28 10.82
N GLY A 92 10.35 8.47 9.69
CA GLY A 92 8.98 8.97 9.62
C GLY A 92 7.91 7.91 9.45
N SER A 93 8.29 6.63 9.26
CA SER A 93 7.36 5.53 9.05
C SER A 93 7.82 4.23 9.73
N ILE A 94 6.86 3.50 10.31
CA ILE A 94 7.08 2.17 10.88
C ILE A 94 5.97 1.24 10.36
N LEU A 95 6.30 -0.02 10.11
CA LEU A 95 5.36 -0.98 9.57
C LEU A 95 5.36 -2.32 10.31
N ASN A 96 4.39 -3.17 9.91
CA ASN A 96 4.32 -4.58 10.20
C ASN A 96 3.83 -4.91 11.62
N VAL A 97 3.90 -6.19 11.99
CA VAL A 97 3.49 -6.74 13.27
C VAL A 97 4.69 -7.40 13.94
N PRO A 98 4.92 -7.17 15.25
CA PRO A 98 6.08 -7.72 15.91
C PRO A 98 6.04 -9.24 15.91
N LEU A 99 7.18 -9.87 15.55
CA LEU A 99 7.36 -11.33 15.56
C LEU A 99 6.34 -12.11 14.71
N SER A 100 5.67 -11.49 13.76
CA SER A 100 4.58 -12.11 12.99
C SER A 100 3.44 -12.65 13.89
N VAL A 101 3.13 -11.93 14.96
CA VAL A 101 2.08 -12.28 15.92
C VAL A 101 1.05 -11.17 16.02
N ALA A 102 -0.22 -11.46 15.68
CA ALA A 102 -1.30 -10.48 15.82
C ALA A 102 -1.45 -10.00 17.27
N GLN A 103 -1.71 -8.71 17.44
CA GLN A 103 -1.79 -8.06 18.74
C GLN A 103 -3.22 -7.60 19.02
N LYS A 104 -3.57 -7.46 20.31
CA LYS A 104 -4.83 -6.82 20.72
C LYS A 104 -4.81 -5.33 20.35
N LYS A 105 -5.96 -4.76 20.02
CA LYS A 105 -6.07 -3.33 19.67
C LYS A 105 -5.54 -2.39 20.75
N GLU A 106 -5.66 -2.79 22.05
CA GLU A 106 -5.13 -2.01 23.16
C GLU A 106 -3.59 -2.00 23.17
N VAL A 107 -2.96 -3.11 22.79
CA VAL A 107 -1.50 -3.22 22.67
C VAL A 107 -1.01 -2.37 21.51
N TRP A 108 -1.70 -2.43 20.36
CA TRP A 108 -1.43 -1.56 19.23
C TRP A 108 -1.52 -0.08 19.59
N ALA A 109 -2.63 0.32 20.21
CA ALA A 109 -2.86 1.72 20.59
C ALA A 109 -1.79 2.24 21.55
N ALA A 110 -1.36 1.43 22.52
CA ALA A 110 -0.31 1.79 23.47
C ALA A 110 1.05 1.97 22.76
N ALA A 111 1.42 1.04 21.89
CA ALA A 111 2.69 1.10 21.15
C ALA A 111 2.72 2.28 20.18
N ILE A 112 1.66 2.49 19.41
CA ILE A 112 1.58 3.61 18.47
C ILE A 112 1.60 4.94 19.20
N LYS A 113 0.92 5.05 20.34
CA LYS A 113 0.99 6.25 21.18
C LYS A 113 2.42 6.56 21.59
N GLN A 114 3.20 5.57 22.06
CA GLN A 114 4.59 5.75 22.45
C GLN A 114 5.47 6.21 21.25
N ILE A 115 5.28 5.61 20.08
CA ILE A 115 5.96 6.01 18.83
C ILE A 115 5.62 7.47 18.49
N GLN A 116 4.35 7.85 18.55
CA GLN A 116 3.89 9.19 18.23
C GLN A 116 4.41 10.24 19.21
N GLU A 117 4.34 9.95 20.52
CA GLU A 117 4.90 10.84 21.55
C GLU A 117 6.41 11.08 21.33
N LYS A 118 7.14 10.03 20.95
CA LYS A 118 8.55 10.14 20.59
C LYS A 118 8.78 10.98 19.35
N SER A 119 8.04 10.71 18.26
CA SER A 119 8.17 11.42 16.99
C SER A 119 7.82 12.92 17.13
N MET A 120 6.71 13.22 17.81
CA MET A 120 6.31 14.60 18.04
C MET A 120 7.31 15.38 18.92
N LYS A 121 7.90 14.72 19.91
CA LYS A 121 8.94 15.33 20.76
C LYS A 121 10.23 15.62 19.99
N GLU A 122 10.70 14.68 19.18
CA GLU A 122 12.02 14.72 18.54
C GLU A 122 12.04 15.47 17.19
N ILE A 123 10.90 15.49 16.49
CA ILE A 123 10.81 15.99 15.11
C ILE A 123 9.68 17.03 14.97
N GLY A 124 8.61 16.92 15.76
CA GLY A 124 7.38 17.71 15.58
C GLY A 124 6.50 17.21 14.41
N ILE A 125 6.87 16.09 13.78
CA ILE A 125 6.15 15.46 12.69
C ILE A 125 5.68 14.08 13.14
N PRO A 126 4.39 13.73 13.01
CA PRO A 126 3.89 12.41 13.42
C PRO A 126 4.50 11.30 12.58
N CYS A 127 4.77 10.13 13.19
CA CYS A 127 5.15 8.92 12.49
C CYS A 127 3.91 8.31 11.81
N ILE A 128 4.03 7.79 10.60
CA ILE A 128 2.95 6.98 9.99
C ILE A 128 3.19 5.51 10.28
N TYR A 129 2.12 4.75 10.53
CA TYR A 129 2.21 3.31 10.77
C TYR A 129 1.39 2.56 9.72
N GLY A 130 2.02 1.58 9.04
CA GLY A 130 1.41 0.80 7.97
C GLY A 130 1.34 -0.70 8.25
N VAL A 131 0.27 -1.37 7.76
CA VAL A 131 0.08 -2.81 7.86
C VAL A 131 -0.62 -3.39 6.62
N ASP A 132 -0.47 -4.71 6.38
CA ASP A 132 -1.09 -5.42 5.26
C ASP A 132 -2.47 -6.00 5.63
N GLN A 133 -3.50 -5.16 5.75
CA GLN A 133 -4.88 -5.58 6.00
C GLN A 133 -5.60 -5.88 4.68
N ILE A 134 -5.12 -6.89 3.94
CA ILE A 134 -5.58 -7.14 2.57
C ILE A 134 -6.93 -7.88 2.47
N HIS A 135 -7.32 -8.63 3.50
CA HIS A 135 -8.61 -9.33 3.52
C HIS A 135 -9.27 -9.25 4.91
N GLY A 136 -9.42 -8.05 5.43
CA GLY A 136 -9.93 -7.77 6.77
C GLY A 136 -8.81 -7.41 7.75
N THR A 137 -9.10 -7.48 9.05
CA THR A 137 -8.21 -6.98 10.10
C THR A 137 -7.27 -8.09 10.58
N THR A 138 -6.31 -8.45 9.75
CA THR A 138 -5.48 -9.65 9.91
C THR A 138 -4.33 -9.50 10.91
N TYR A 139 -3.97 -8.26 11.28
CA TYR A 139 -2.87 -7.94 12.20
C TYR A 139 -3.34 -7.70 13.65
N THR A 140 -4.66 -7.62 13.86
CA THR A 140 -5.25 -7.34 15.16
C THR A 140 -6.12 -8.51 15.60
N LEU A 141 -5.88 -9.01 16.81
CA LEU A 141 -6.66 -10.11 17.39
C LEU A 141 -8.13 -9.73 17.54
N ASP A 142 -9.00 -10.69 17.32
CA ASP A 142 -10.45 -10.57 17.39
C ASP A 142 -11.05 -9.62 16.31
N GLY A 143 -10.25 -9.21 15.31
CA GLY A 143 -10.73 -8.48 14.15
C GLY A 143 -11.45 -9.38 13.14
N THR A 144 -12.25 -8.77 12.28
CA THR A 144 -13.04 -9.47 11.26
C THR A 144 -12.18 -9.82 10.05
N LEU A 145 -12.19 -11.10 9.64
CA LEU A 145 -11.57 -11.57 8.42
C LEU A 145 -12.61 -11.71 7.31
N PHE A 146 -12.21 -11.33 6.11
CA PHE A 146 -12.99 -11.49 4.89
C PHE A 146 -12.38 -12.58 3.99
N PRO A 147 -13.13 -13.12 3.01
CA PRO A 147 -12.54 -13.94 1.97
C PRO A 147 -11.37 -13.25 1.28
N GLN A 148 -10.47 -14.03 0.72
CA GLN A 148 -9.34 -13.50 -0.04
C GLN A 148 -9.81 -12.72 -1.28
N GLY A 149 -8.94 -11.87 -1.84
CA GLY A 149 -9.28 -11.00 -2.97
C GLY A 149 -9.95 -11.72 -4.14
N VAL A 150 -9.44 -12.90 -4.53
CA VAL A 150 -10.02 -13.69 -5.64
C VAL A 150 -11.45 -14.13 -5.36
N ASN A 151 -11.77 -14.46 -4.11
CA ASN A 151 -13.14 -14.81 -3.70
C ASN A 151 -14.03 -13.56 -3.66
N MET A 152 -13.51 -12.43 -3.14
CA MET A 152 -14.24 -11.16 -3.18
C MET A 152 -14.57 -10.75 -4.63
N GLY A 153 -13.63 -10.95 -5.57
CA GLY A 153 -13.87 -10.75 -7.00
C GLY A 153 -14.95 -11.66 -7.57
N ALA A 154 -14.98 -12.94 -7.15
CA ALA A 154 -15.97 -13.93 -7.59
C ALA A 154 -17.41 -13.60 -7.15
N THR A 155 -17.60 -12.77 -6.14
CA THR A 155 -18.94 -12.28 -5.74
C THR A 155 -19.58 -11.40 -6.82
N PHE A 156 -18.81 -10.72 -7.66
CA PHE A 156 -19.26 -9.63 -8.54
C PHE A 156 -20.06 -8.55 -7.81
N ASN A 157 -19.96 -8.48 -6.48
CA ASN A 157 -20.71 -7.57 -5.61
C ASN A 157 -19.82 -6.40 -5.11
N ARG A 158 -19.82 -5.32 -5.86
CA ARG A 158 -19.06 -4.10 -5.56
C ARG A 158 -19.40 -3.52 -4.18
N SER A 159 -20.68 -3.50 -3.82
CA SER A 159 -21.14 -2.98 -2.53
C SER A 159 -20.56 -3.78 -1.36
N LEU A 160 -20.43 -5.09 -1.54
CA LEU A 160 -19.86 -5.99 -0.53
C LEU A 160 -18.35 -5.77 -0.37
N VAL A 161 -17.62 -5.55 -1.47
CA VAL A 161 -16.20 -5.18 -1.43
C VAL A 161 -16.01 -3.86 -0.69
N ARG A 162 -16.81 -2.83 -1.01
CA ARG A 162 -16.79 -1.55 -0.29
C ARG A 162 -17.06 -1.75 1.21
N ARG A 163 -18.11 -2.50 1.55
CA ARG A 163 -18.47 -2.73 2.95
C ARG A 163 -17.39 -3.51 3.72
N GLY A 164 -16.75 -4.48 3.09
CA GLY A 164 -15.62 -5.21 3.67
C GLY A 164 -14.42 -4.30 3.96
N ALA A 165 -14.10 -3.40 3.03
CA ALA A 165 -13.05 -2.41 3.22
C ALA A 165 -13.39 -1.36 4.29
N GLU A 166 -14.65 -0.91 4.40
CA GLU A 166 -15.11 -0.03 5.49
C GLU A 166 -14.94 -0.69 6.87
N ILE A 167 -15.30 -1.95 6.99
CA ILE A 167 -15.13 -2.71 8.24
C ILE A 167 -13.64 -2.89 8.56
N SER A 168 -12.84 -3.27 7.57
CA SER A 168 -11.39 -3.39 7.73
C SER A 168 -10.75 -2.06 8.14
N ALA A 169 -11.15 -0.94 7.54
CA ALA A 169 -10.70 0.40 7.92
C ALA A 169 -11.06 0.74 9.37
N TYR A 170 -12.31 0.54 9.75
CA TYR A 170 -12.80 0.80 11.10
C TYR A 170 -12.00 0.01 12.15
N GLU A 171 -11.77 -1.27 11.90
CA GLU A 171 -11.07 -2.14 12.83
C GLU A 171 -9.55 -1.90 12.85
N THR A 172 -8.94 -1.54 11.71
CA THR A 172 -7.54 -1.12 11.62
C THR A 172 -7.34 0.16 12.42
N LYS A 173 -8.24 1.13 12.25
CA LYS A 173 -8.24 2.39 12.99
C LYS A 173 -8.43 2.18 14.50
N ALA A 174 -9.17 1.15 14.91
CA ALA A 174 -9.32 0.77 16.32
C ALA A 174 -8.00 0.37 17.00
N GLY A 175 -6.98 0.00 16.23
CA GLY A 175 -5.61 -0.22 16.70
C GLY A 175 -4.70 1.02 16.63
N CYS A 176 -5.25 2.21 16.36
CA CYS A 176 -4.50 3.43 16.07
C CYS A 176 -3.64 3.38 14.79
N ILE A 177 -3.91 2.47 13.88
CA ILE A 177 -3.18 2.30 12.63
C ILE A 177 -3.85 3.13 11.53
N PRO A 178 -3.16 4.10 10.89
CA PRO A 178 -3.78 5.02 9.94
C PRO A 178 -3.68 4.58 8.48
N TRP A 179 -2.86 3.57 8.15
CA TRP A 179 -2.49 3.24 6.77
C TRP A 179 -2.48 1.74 6.54
N THR A 180 -3.03 1.29 5.39
CA THR A 180 -3.02 -0.12 4.99
C THR A 180 -2.46 -0.30 3.59
N TYR A 181 -1.66 -1.37 3.39
CA TYR A 181 -1.13 -1.77 2.07
C TYR A 181 -2.15 -2.63 1.32
N ALA A 182 -3.30 -2.02 1.06
CA ALA A 182 -4.45 -2.57 0.34
C ALA A 182 -5.18 -1.43 -0.42
N PRO A 183 -5.92 -1.73 -1.49
CA PRO A 183 -6.22 -3.04 -2.07
C PRO A 183 -5.09 -3.60 -2.94
N VAL A 184 -5.14 -4.95 -3.16
CA VAL A 184 -4.30 -5.62 -4.16
C VAL A 184 -5.06 -5.64 -5.48
N VAL A 185 -4.57 -4.90 -6.46
CA VAL A 185 -5.21 -4.74 -7.78
C VAL A 185 -4.35 -5.28 -8.93
N ASP A 186 -3.45 -6.21 -8.60
CA ASP A 186 -2.73 -7.01 -9.60
C ASP A 186 -3.70 -7.82 -10.45
N LEU A 187 -3.31 -8.14 -11.69
CA LEU A 187 -4.06 -9.09 -12.51
C LEU A 187 -3.53 -10.51 -12.28
N GLY A 188 -4.34 -11.36 -11.67
CA GLY A 188 -4.04 -12.77 -11.45
C GLY A 188 -4.19 -13.59 -12.72
N ARG A 189 -3.30 -13.45 -13.70
CA ARG A 189 -3.42 -14.09 -15.01
C ARG A 189 -2.62 -15.37 -15.14
N ASP A 190 -1.60 -15.58 -14.31
CA ASP A 190 -0.86 -16.83 -14.26
C ASP A 190 -1.24 -17.64 -13.02
N PRO A 191 -1.96 -18.78 -13.17
CA PRO A 191 -2.40 -19.58 -12.04
C PRO A 191 -1.26 -20.28 -11.29
N ARG A 192 -0.03 -20.27 -11.82
CA ARG A 192 1.16 -20.76 -11.15
C ARG A 192 1.72 -19.75 -10.15
N TRP A 193 1.37 -18.46 -10.29
CA TRP A 193 1.84 -17.41 -9.41
C TRP A 193 1.24 -17.58 -8.00
N PRO A 194 2.08 -17.71 -6.94
CA PRO A 194 1.63 -18.10 -5.61
C PRO A 194 0.81 -17.03 -4.87
N ARG A 195 0.73 -15.80 -5.40
CA ARG A 195 -0.04 -14.68 -4.84
C ARG A 195 -1.31 -14.37 -5.64
N MET A 196 -1.70 -15.25 -6.54
CA MET A 196 -2.90 -15.10 -7.39
C MET A 196 -4.18 -14.88 -6.56
N TRP A 197 -4.24 -15.41 -5.35
CA TRP A 197 -5.39 -15.31 -4.45
C TRP A 197 -5.60 -13.93 -3.82
N GLU A 198 -4.59 -13.03 -3.85
CA GLU A 198 -4.65 -11.71 -3.20
C GLU A 198 -5.48 -10.68 -3.98
N ASN A 199 -5.57 -10.80 -5.30
CA ASN A 199 -6.25 -9.87 -6.20
C ASN A 199 -7.67 -10.32 -6.57
N TYR A 200 -8.40 -9.46 -7.30
CA TYR A 200 -9.80 -9.72 -7.67
C TYR A 200 -9.97 -10.58 -8.93
N GLY A 201 -8.92 -11.23 -9.43
CA GLY A 201 -8.97 -12.15 -10.57
C GLY A 201 -8.15 -11.68 -11.78
N GLU A 202 -8.43 -12.28 -12.94
CA GLU A 202 -7.65 -12.06 -14.17
C GLU A 202 -8.13 -10.92 -15.06
N ASP A 203 -9.36 -10.46 -14.84
CA ASP A 203 -10.00 -9.42 -15.65
C ASP A 203 -9.66 -8.02 -15.13
N CYS A 204 -9.17 -7.15 -16.03
CA CYS A 204 -8.74 -5.81 -15.63
C CYS A 204 -9.92 -4.89 -15.26
N TYR A 205 -11.10 -5.09 -15.84
CA TYR A 205 -12.28 -4.32 -15.48
C TYR A 205 -12.81 -4.70 -14.09
N VAL A 206 -12.86 -5.99 -13.79
CA VAL A 206 -13.27 -6.49 -12.47
C VAL A 206 -12.30 -5.96 -11.39
N ASN A 207 -10.99 -6.06 -11.62
CA ASN A 207 -10.00 -5.52 -10.69
C ASN A 207 -10.13 -4.00 -10.52
N ALA A 208 -10.41 -3.26 -11.59
CA ALA A 208 -10.63 -1.82 -11.52
C ALA A 208 -11.86 -1.45 -10.68
N GLU A 209 -13.01 -2.08 -10.96
CA GLU A 209 -14.26 -1.80 -10.25
C GLU A 209 -14.19 -2.18 -8.76
N MET A 210 -13.64 -3.37 -8.45
CA MET A 210 -13.47 -3.82 -7.07
C MET A 210 -12.42 -2.98 -6.33
N GLY A 211 -11.32 -2.64 -7.00
CA GLY A 211 -10.28 -1.77 -6.45
C GLY A 211 -10.79 -0.36 -6.11
N VAL A 212 -11.61 0.23 -6.97
CA VAL A 212 -12.29 1.51 -6.72
C VAL A 212 -13.17 1.46 -5.48
N GLU A 213 -13.99 0.42 -5.36
CA GLU A 213 -14.88 0.29 -4.20
C GLU A 213 -14.10 -0.01 -2.92
N ALA A 214 -12.99 -0.76 -3.00
CA ALA A 214 -12.11 -0.96 -1.85
C ALA A 214 -11.45 0.35 -1.40
N VAL A 215 -10.95 1.19 -2.33
CA VAL A 215 -10.40 2.52 -1.98
C VAL A 215 -11.45 3.40 -1.30
N LYS A 216 -12.69 3.44 -1.81
CA LYS A 216 -13.79 4.17 -1.16
C LYS A 216 -14.07 3.64 0.24
N GLY A 217 -14.06 2.33 0.41
CA GLY A 217 -14.28 1.71 1.72
C GLY A 217 -13.17 2.05 2.72
N PHE A 218 -11.91 1.98 2.31
CA PHE A 218 -10.78 2.34 3.17
C PHE A 218 -10.73 3.83 3.49
N GLN A 219 -10.85 4.71 2.49
CA GLN A 219 -10.58 6.14 2.62
C GLN A 219 -11.83 7.01 2.85
N GLY A 220 -13.03 6.52 2.52
CA GLY A 220 -14.21 7.35 2.40
C GLY A 220 -14.27 8.09 1.06
N ASP A 221 -15.09 9.14 0.99
CA ASP A 221 -15.37 9.84 -0.26
C ASP A 221 -14.53 11.12 -0.45
N ASP A 222 -13.86 11.62 0.60
CA ASP A 222 -12.96 12.80 0.53
C ASP A 222 -11.50 12.39 0.70
N PRO A 223 -10.69 12.36 -0.37
CA PRO A 223 -9.29 11.98 -0.29
C PRO A 223 -8.39 13.01 0.41
N ASN A 224 -8.85 14.25 0.62
CA ASN A 224 -8.10 15.26 1.35
C ASN A 224 -8.31 15.18 2.87
N HIS A 225 -9.40 14.55 3.32
CA HIS A 225 -9.73 14.44 4.74
C HIS A 225 -10.21 13.03 5.08
N ILE A 226 -9.27 12.16 5.44
CA ILE A 226 -9.59 10.79 5.83
C ILE A 226 -10.31 10.78 7.16
N GLY A 227 -11.53 10.23 7.16
CA GLY A 227 -12.45 10.28 8.29
C GLY A 227 -11.99 9.51 9.54
N GLU A 228 -12.71 9.72 10.64
CA GLU A 228 -12.42 9.12 11.95
C GLU A 228 -12.38 7.58 11.90
N TYR A 229 -13.15 6.95 11.01
CA TYR A 229 -13.26 5.50 10.88
C TYR A 229 -12.55 4.95 9.63
N ASN A 230 -11.80 5.79 8.94
CA ASN A 230 -11.13 5.46 7.68
C ASN A 230 -9.61 5.43 7.84
N VAL A 231 -8.93 4.78 6.92
CA VAL A 231 -7.48 4.70 6.80
C VAL A 231 -7.05 5.03 5.37
N ALA A 232 -5.82 5.43 5.17
CA ALA A 232 -5.29 5.58 3.82
C ALA A 232 -5.10 4.22 3.16
N ALA A 233 -5.45 4.13 1.89
CA ALA A 233 -5.19 2.98 1.04
C ALA A 233 -3.81 3.09 0.39
N CYS A 234 -3.14 1.94 0.23
CA CYS A 234 -1.96 1.79 -0.59
C CYS A 234 -2.19 0.66 -1.58
N MET A 235 -2.60 1.02 -2.78
CA MET A 235 -2.84 0.00 -3.81
C MET A 235 -1.53 -0.64 -4.25
N LYS A 236 -1.56 -1.96 -4.53
CA LYS A 236 -0.37 -2.74 -4.86
C LYS A 236 -0.67 -3.88 -5.84
N HIS A 237 0.35 -4.46 -6.48
CA HIS A 237 1.74 -3.99 -6.57
C HIS A 237 1.97 -3.38 -7.96
N TYR A 238 2.28 -2.15 -8.04
CA TYR A 238 2.37 -1.36 -9.27
C TYR A 238 3.59 -1.73 -10.11
N MET A 239 3.45 -2.36 -11.27
CA MET A 239 2.30 -3.06 -11.86
C MET A 239 2.78 -4.30 -12.62
N GLY A 240 1.87 -5.17 -13.10
CA GLY A 240 2.26 -6.33 -13.91
C GLY A 240 2.85 -7.50 -13.12
N TYR A 241 2.62 -7.59 -11.82
CA TYR A 241 3.23 -8.56 -10.91
C TYR A 241 2.67 -9.97 -11.08
N GLY A 242 1.39 -10.12 -11.45
CA GLY A 242 0.68 -11.40 -11.56
C GLY A 242 0.94 -12.19 -12.85
N VAL A 243 1.98 -11.87 -13.63
CA VAL A 243 2.31 -12.52 -14.92
C VAL A 243 3.80 -12.83 -15.06
N PRO A 244 4.47 -13.40 -14.05
CA PRO A 244 5.88 -13.77 -14.18
C PRO A 244 6.04 -14.91 -15.19
N VAL A 245 7.02 -14.80 -16.10
CA VAL A 245 7.25 -15.81 -17.14
C VAL A 245 7.46 -17.20 -16.56
N SER A 246 8.14 -17.30 -15.42
CA SER A 246 8.40 -18.56 -14.72
C SER A 246 7.20 -19.10 -13.93
N GLY A 247 6.18 -18.28 -13.65
CA GLY A 247 5.13 -18.57 -12.68
C GLY A 247 5.55 -18.43 -11.22
N LYS A 248 6.82 -18.10 -10.93
CA LYS A 248 7.33 -17.95 -9.56
C LYS A 248 7.25 -16.49 -9.12
N ASP A 249 7.03 -16.29 -7.82
CA ASP A 249 6.99 -14.95 -7.23
C ASP A 249 8.32 -14.20 -7.39
N ARG A 250 8.25 -12.88 -7.57
CA ARG A 250 9.40 -11.97 -7.67
C ARG A 250 10.37 -12.30 -8.81
N THR A 251 9.87 -12.94 -9.87
CA THR A 251 10.67 -13.28 -11.06
C THR A 251 10.24 -12.46 -12.27
N PRO A 252 11.09 -12.35 -13.31
CA PRO A 252 10.84 -11.47 -14.44
C PRO A 252 9.53 -11.74 -15.18
N SER A 253 8.86 -10.67 -15.59
CA SER A 253 7.78 -10.64 -16.57
C SER A 253 8.27 -10.18 -17.94
N SER A 254 7.46 -10.39 -18.96
CA SER A 254 7.67 -9.85 -20.30
C SER A 254 6.34 -9.37 -20.84
N ILE A 255 6.06 -8.09 -20.61
CA ILE A 255 4.78 -7.47 -20.93
C ILE A 255 5.01 -6.43 -22.02
N SER A 256 4.20 -6.47 -23.09
CA SER A 256 4.26 -5.43 -24.11
C SER A 256 3.82 -4.09 -23.51
N ARG A 257 4.37 -2.97 -24.02
CA ARG A 257 3.99 -1.65 -23.53
C ARG A 257 2.48 -1.36 -23.68
N SER A 258 1.86 -1.86 -24.74
CA SER A 258 0.41 -1.74 -24.96
C SER A 258 -0.38 -2.54 -23.92
N ASP A 259 0.00 -3.79 -23.65
CA ASP A 259 -0.65 -4.59 -22.60
C ASP A 259 -0.43 -4.00 -21.21
N MET A 260 0.77 -3.47 -20.92
CA MET A 260 1.06 -2.79 -19.68
C MET A 260 0.10 -1.61 -19.48
N ARG A 261 -0.07 -0.77 -20.52
CA ARG A 261 -0.94 0.42 -20.47
C ARG A 261 -2.42 0.08 -20.42
N GLU A 262 -2.87 -0.85 -21.27
CA GLU A 262 -4.27 -1.18 -21.45
C GLU A 262 -4.83 -2.04 -20.31
N LYS A 263 -4.04 -3.03 -19.84
CA LYS A 263 -4.52 -4.05 -18.91
C LYS A 263 -3.99 -3.85 -17.50
N HIS A 264 -2.67 -3.82 -17.34
CA HIS A 264 -2.06 -3.79 -16.01
C HIS A 264 -2.14 -2.43 -15.33
N PHE A 265 -2.12 -1.33 -16.09
CA PHE A 265 -2.26 0.01 -15.55
C PHE A 265 -3.72 0.39 -15.25
N ALA A 266 -4.69 -0.18 -15.97
CA ALA A 266 -6.10 0.20 -15.87
C ALA A 266 -6.68 0.13 -14.44
N PRO A 267 -6.45 -0.91 -13.62
CA PRO A 267 -6.93 -0.95 -12.23
C PRO A 267 -6.30 0.14 -11.36
N PHE A 268 -5.01 0.40 -11.50
CA PHE A 268 -4.32 1.47 -10.77
C PHE A 268 -4.82 2.86 -11.19
N LEU A 269 -5.00 3.09 -12.49
CA LEU A 269 -5.55 4.33 -13.00
C LEU A 269 -6.95 4.61 -12.46
N ALA A 270 -7.81 3.59 -12.40
CA ALA A 270 -9.16 3.72 -11.83
C ALA A 270 -9.11 4.07 -10.34
N ALA A 271 -8.26 3.39 -9.57
CA ALA A 271 -8.07 3.66 -8.15
C ALA A 271 -7.45 5.06 -7.88
N ILE A 272 -6.48 5.49 -8.70
CA ILE A 272 -5.91 6.85 -8.62
C ILE A 272 -6.97 7.91 -8.87
N ARG A 273 -7.79 7.74 -9.90
CA ARG A 273 -8.89 8.67 -10.22
C ARG A 273 -9.97 8.70 -9.14
N GLN A 274 -10.10 7.63 -8.36
CA GLN A 274 -10.96 7.58 -7.18
C GLN A 274 -10.34 8.31 -5.97
N GLY A 275 -9.05 8.65 -6.00
CA GLY A 275 -8.38 9.36 -4.94
C GLY A 275 -7.48 8.50 -4.05
N ALA A 276 -7.00 7.34 -4.54
CA ALA A 276 -6.01 6.55 -3.80
C ALA A 276 -4.77 7.37 -3.45
N LEU A 277 -4.35 7.32 -2.17
CA LEU A 277 -3.33 8.22 -1.61
C LEU A 277 -1.91 7.70 -1.74
N SER A 278 -1.72 6.40 -1.92
CA SER A 278 -0.39 5.80 -2.06
C SER A 278 -0.39 4.56 -2.92
N VAL A 279 0.77 4.20 -3.42
CA VAL A 279 1.01 3.00 -4.23
C VAL A 279 2.30 2.32 -3.80
N MET A 280 2.25 0.99 -3.68
CA MET A 280 3.43 0.14 -3.48
C MET A 280 3.89 -0.44 -4.81
N VAL A 281 5.19 -0.34 -5.08
CA VAL A 281 5.79 -0.78 -6.35
C VAL A 281 5.90 -2.30 -6.40
N ASN A 282 5.78 -2.88 -7.58
CA ASN A 282 5.98 -4.31 -7.85
C ASN A 282 7.42 -4.74 -7.56
N SER A 283 7.58 -5.82 -6.79
CA SER A 283 8.88 -6.42 -6.44
C SER A 283 9.47 -7.30 -7.55
N GLY A 284 9.26 -6.97 -8.81
CA GLY A 284 9.72 -7.74 -9.96
C GLY A 284 10.52 -6.93 -10.97
N VAL A 285 10.75 -7.57 -12.10
CA VAL A 285 11.49 -7.04 -13.26
C VAL A 285 10.62 -7.23 -14.50
N ASP A 286 10.43 -6.21 -15.33
CA ASP A 286 9.77 -6.35 -16.61
C ASP A 286 10.72 -6.02 -17.75
N ASN A 287 10.80 -6.93 -18.75
CA ASN A 287 11.68 -6.76 -19.92
C ASN A 287 13.12 -6.35 -19.55
N GLY A 288 13.66 -6.88 -18.44
CA GLY A 288 15.01 -6.61 -17.96
C GLY A 288 15.17 -5.35 -17.10
N VAL A 289 14.10 -4.58 -16.85
CA VAL A 289 14.15 -3.38 -16.01
C VAL A 289 13.40 -3.63 -14.70
N PRO A 290 14.05 -3.59 -13.51
CA PRO A 290 13.35 -3.61 -12.22
C PRO A 290 12.39 -2.44 -12.10
N PHE A 291 11.18 -2.70 -11.56
CA PHE A 291 10.17 -1.64 -11.41
C PHE A 291 10.66 -0.47 -10.55
N HIS A 292 11.44 -0.74 -9.51
CA HIS A 292 12.04 0.27 -8.63
C HIS A 292 13.10 1.16 -9.31
N ALA A 293 13.55 0.79 -10.51
CA ALA A 293 14.46 1.56 -11.34
C ALA A 293 13.78 2.20 -12.57
N ASN A 294 12.48 1.98 -12.74
CA ASN A 294 11.77 2.37 -13.94
C ASN A 294 11.17 3.79 -13.81
N ARG A 295 11.98 4.81 -14.18
CA ARG A 295 11.57 6.21 -14.14
C ARG A 295 10.31 6.50 -14.97
N GLU A 296 10.18 5.85 -16.12
CA GLU A 296 9.02 6.03 -16.99
C GLU A 296 7.73 5.69 -16.25
N LEU A 297 7.67 4.50 -15.59
CA LEU A 297 6.46 4.06 -14.91
C LEU A 297 6.21 4.84 -13.62
N LEU A 298 7.26 5.16 -12.84
CA LEU A 298 7.13 5.82 -11.54
C LEU A 298 6.97 7.33 -11.63
N THR A 299 7.70 7.98 -12.52
CA THR A 299 7.67 9.43 -12.64
C THR A 299 6.78 9.88 -13.79
N GLU A 300 7.04 9.42 -15.02
CA GLU A 300 6.33 9.95 -16.18
C GLU A 300 4.85 9.56 -16.15
N TRP A 301 4.51 8.29 -15.95
CA TRP A 301 3.11 7.85 -15.94
C TRP A 301 2.33 8.30 -14.70
N LEU A 302 2.91 8.21 -13.49
CA LEU A 302 2.18 8.53 -12.27
C LEU A 302 2.22 10.03 -11.93
N LYS A 303 3.42 10.62 -11.91
CA LYS A 303 3.59 12.00 -11.42
C LYS A 303 3.36 13.05 -12.51
N GLU A 304 3.86 12.80 -13.74
CA GLU A 304 3.80 13.77 -14.84
C GLU A 304 2.49 13.61 -15.65
N ASP A 305 2.22 12.43 -16.26
CA ASP A 305 1.04 12.21 -17.11
C ASP A 305 -0.30 12.32 -16.34
N LEU A 306 -0.36 11.80 -15.12
CA LEU A 306 -1.57 11.85 -14.28
C LEU A 306 -1.63 13.07 -13.38
N ASN A 307 -0.54 13.81 -13.23
CA ASN A 307 -0.41 14.86 -12.22
C ASN A 307 -0.89 14.38 -10.84
N TRP A 308 -0.51 13.15 -10.49
CA TRP A 308 -0.90 12.51 -9.24
C TRP A 308 0.05 12.90 -8.11
N ASP A 309 -0.49 13.36 -7.00
CA ASP A 309 0.25 13.87 -5.85
C ASP A 309 0.41 12.86 -4.71
N GLY A 310 -0.06 11.62 -4.90
CA GLY A 310 0.09 10.53 -3.94
C GLY A 310 1.54 10.05 -3.78
N MET A 311 1.77 9.22 -2.77
CA MET A 311 3.09 8.75 -2.36
C MET A 311 3.40 7.37 -2.98
N ILE A 312 4.63 7.21 -3.45
CA ILE A 312 5.16 5.93 -3.96
C ILE A 312 6.08 5.32 -2.91
N VAL A 313 5.69 4.15 -2.38
CA VAL A 313 6.50 3.36 -1.45
C VAL A 313 7.04 2.10 -2.16
N THR A 314 8.22 1.62 -1.77
CA THR A 314 8.77 0.35 -2.28
C THR A 314 8.05 -0.85 -1.68
N ASP A 315 8.20 -2.03 -2.28
CA ASP A 315 7.97 -3.31 -1.61
C ASP A 315 9.20 -3.65 -0.73
N TRP A 316 9.15 -4.76 -0.02
CA TRP A 316 10.06 -5.22 1.01
C TRP A 316 11.51 -5.34 0.55
N ALA A 317 12.36 -4.47 1.07
CA ALA A 317 13.81 -4.39 0.80
C ALA A 317 14.19 -4.14 -0.66
N ASP A 318 13.30 -3.68 -1.52
CA ASP A 318 13.53 -3.70 -2.97
C ASP A 318 14.52 -2.67 -3.48
N ILE A 319 14.82 -1.61 -2.73
CA ILE A 319 15.99 -0.80 -3.07
C ILE A 319 17.28 -1.61 -2.90
N ASN A 320 17.43 -2.34 -1.79
CA ASN A 320 18.60 -3.21 -1.59
C ASN A 320 18.65 -4.33 -2.64
N ASN A 321 17.50 -4.83 -3.08
CA ASN A 321 17.39 -5.87 -4.08
C ASN A 321 17.88 -5.45 -5.48
N LEU A 322 17.89 -4.17 -5.83
CA LEU A 322 18.55 -3.69 -7.05
C LEU A 322 20.05 -4.05 -7.10
N CYS A 323 20.69 -4.14 -5.92
CA CYS A 323 22.08 -4.61 -5.78
C CYS A 323 22.16 -6.13 -5.58
N THR A 324 21.35 -6.71 -4.66
CA THR A 324 21.57 -8.08 -4.18
C THR A 324 20.86 -9.15 -5.01
N ARG A 325 19.75 -8.83 -5.65
CA ARG A 325 18.94 -9.74 -6.47
C ARG A 325 19.03 -9.41 -7.96
N ASP A 326 18.82 -8.15 -8.31
CA ASP A 326 18.63 -7.72 -9.70
C ASP A 326 19.96 -7.33 -10.35
N HIS A 327 21.01 -7.10 -9.56
CA HIS A 327 22.40 -6.82 -9.97
C HIS A 327 22.56 -5.65 -10.97
N ILE A 328 21.66 -4.65 -10.91
CA ILE A 328 21.77 -3.43 -11.72
C ILE A 328 22.54 -2.31 -11.00
N ALA A 329 22.81 -2.46 -9.72
CA ALA A 329 23.64 -1.58 -8.90
C ALA A 329 24.81 -2.37 -8.31
N ALA A 330 26.02 -1.78 -8.32
CA ALA A 330 27.22 -2.42 -7.74
C ALA A 330 27.24 -2.33 -6.20
N THR A 331 26.54 -1.34 -5.63
CA THR A 331 26.47 -1.09 -4.18
C THR A 331 25.05 -0.71 -3.75
N LYS A 332 24.75 -0.87 -2.45
CA LYS A 332 23.47 -0.38 -1.88
C LYS A 332 23.30 1.14 -2.06
N LYS A 333 24.39 1.92 -1.96
CA LYS A 333 24.35 3.37 -2.19
C LYS A 333 23.94 3.70 -3.64
N GLU A 334 24.49 2.99 -4.62
CA GLU A 334 24.08 3.14 -6.02
C GLU A 334 22.62 2.72 -6.24
N ALA A 335 22.17 1.66 -5.58
CA ALA A 335 20.78 1.23 -5.60
C ALA A 335 19.82 2.33 -5.07
N VAL A 336 20.19 3.01 -3.98
CA VAL A 336 19.43 4.17 -3.45
C VAL A 336 19.39 5.30 -4.50
N LYS A 337 20.53 5.64 -5.13
CA LYS A 337 20.58 6.66 -6.19
C LYS A 337 19.62 6.34 -7.34
N ILE A 338 19.65 5.09 -7.84
CA ILE A 338 18.81 4.65 -8.96
C ILE A 338 17.32 4.76 -8.58
N ALA A 339 16.92 4.20 -7.45
CA ALA A 339 15.52 4.16 -7.04
C ALA A 339 14.92 5.55 -6.74
N ILE A 340 15.66 6.40 -6.03
CA ILE A 340 15.19 7.74 -5.68
C ILE A 340 15.06 8.63 -6.92
N ASN A 341 16.03 8.56 -7.84
CA ASN A 341 15.96 9.30 -9.10
C ASN A 341 14.89 8.74 -10.05
N ALA A 342 14.53 7.45 -9.92
CA ALA A 342 13.41 6.88 -10.68
C ALA A 342 12.04 7.37 -10.18
N GLY A 343 11.93 7.85 -8.94
CA GLY A 343 10.67 8.44 -8.45
C GLY A 343 10.15 7.88 -7.14
N ILE A 344 10.86 6.98 -6.46
CA ILE A 344 10.48 6.45 -5.14
C ILE A 344 10.46 7.58 -4.10
N ASP A 345 9.39 7.63 -3.30
CA ASP A 345 9.21 8.64 -2.26
C ASP A 345 9.50 8.10 -0.85
N MET A 346 9.20 6.83 -0.60
CA MET A 346 9.47 6.17 0.67
C MET A 346 10.10 4.80 0.45
N SER A 347 11.20 4.53 1.15
CA SER A 347 11.93 3.26 1.12
C SER A 347 11.51 2.36 2.27
N MET A 348 10.92 1.22 1.96
CA MET A 348 10.68 0.14 2.92
C MET A 348 11.98 -0.65 3.10
N VAL A 349 12.87 -0.14 3.97
CA VAL A 349 14.13 -0.79 4.36
C VAL A 349 13.89 -1.50 5.70
N PRO A 350 13.50 -2.78 5.70
CA PRO A 350 12.84 -3.34 6.86
C PRO A 350 13.69 -3.38 8.14
N TYR A 351 15.00 -3.59 8.03
CA TYR A 351 15.82 -3.91 9.19
C TYR A 351 17.00 -2.95 9.47
N GLU A 352 17.21 -1.94 8.64
CA GLU A 352 18.37 -1.06 8.75
C GLU A 352 18.06 0.38 8.38
N VAL A 353 18.83 1.32 8.88
CA VAL A 353 18.72 2.76 8.59
C VAL A 353 19.80 3.29 7.67
N SER A 354 20.62 2.41 7.10
CA SER A 354 21.72 2.77 6.19
C SER A 354 21.25 3.51 4.93
N PHE A 355 19.98 3.32 4.53
CA PHE A 355 19.33 4.14 3.50
C PHE A 355 19.49 5.65 3.78
N CYS A 356 19.32 6.06 5.04
CA CYS A 356 19.43 7.47 5.43
C CYS A 356 20.86 8.00 5.23
N ASP A 357 21.86 7.21 5.60
CA ASP A 357 23.27 7.61 5.45
C ASP A 357 23.64 7.70 3.96
N TYR A 358 23.28 6.68 3.15
CA TYR A 358 23.55 6.69 1.71
C TYR A 358 22.85 7.84 0.98
N LEU A 359 21.58 8.10 1.29
CA LEU A 359 20.85 9.19 0.64
C LEU A 359 21.41 10.56 1.01
N LYS A 360 21.83 10.76 2.27
CA LYS A 360 22.51 11.97 2.71
C LYS A 360 23.80 12.23 1.93
N GLU A 361 24.65 11.20 1.82
CA GLU A 361 25.88 11.31 1.02
C GLU A 361 25.58 11.65 -0.44
N LEU A 362 24.62 10.96 -1.09
CA LEU A 362 24.24 11.20 -2.47
C LEU A 362 23.72 12.63 -2.72
N VAL A 363 23.00 13.21 -1.78
CA VAL A 363 22.59 14.62 -1.88
C VAL A 363 23.78 15.56 -1.73
N GLN A 364 24.71 15.29 -0.80
CA GLN A 364 25.92 16.09 -0.61
C GLN A 364 26.87 16.01 -1.81
N GLU A 365 26.92 14.90 -2.48
CA GLU A 365 27.70 14.65 -3.71
C GLU A 365 27.02 15.24 -4.95
N GLY A 366 25.76 15.72 -4.85
CA GLY A 366 24.98 16.23 -6.00
C GLY A 366 24.41 15.16 -6.93
N GLU A 367 24.48 13.89 -6.53
CA GLU A 367 23.96 12.74 -7.29
C GLU A 367 22.44 12.58 -7.20
N VAL A 368 21.83 13.11 -6.13
CA VAL A 368 20.39 13.26 -5.95
C VAL A 368 20.09 14.73 -5.67
N PRO A 369 19.30 15.41 -6.51
CA PRO A 369 19.00 16.82 -6.33
C PRO A 369 18.06 17.05 -5.14
N MET A 370 18.25 18.16 -4.41
CA MET A 370 17.38 18.54 -3.30
C MET A 370 15.90 18.64 -3.70
N SER A 371 15.61 19.07 -4.91
CA SER A 371 14.24 19.13 -5.43
C SER A 371 13.55 17.77 -5.49
N ARG A 372 14.29 16.66 -5.71
CA ARG A 372 13.75 15.31 -5.67
C ARG A 372 13.43 14.90 -4.23
N ILE A 373 14.27 15.29 -3.27
CA ILE A 373 14.02 15.08 -1.85
C ILE A 373 12.77 15.85 -1.41
N ASP A 374 12.68 17.12 -1.78
CA ASP A 374 11.53 17.97 -1.44
C ASP A 374 10.20 17.43 -2.02
N ASP A 375 10.22 16.93 -3.26
CA ASP A 375 9.04 16.28 -3.86
C ASP A 375 8.62 15.02 -3.07
N ALA A 376 9.57 14.15 -2.71
CA ALA A 376 9.28 12.96 -1.92
C ALA A 376 8.69 13.30 -0.54
N VAL A 377 9.35 14.20 0.17
CA VAL A 377 8.92 14.63 1.50
C VAL A 377 7.56 15.32 1.45
N ALA A 378 7.31 16.16 0.44
CA ALA A 378 6.00 16.77 0.24
C ALA A 378 4.87 15.73 0.14
N ARG A 379 5.10 14.64 -0.60
CA ARG A 379 4.13 13.54 -0.75
C ARG A 379 3.90 12.78 0.55
N VAL A 380 4.96 12.51 1.31
CA VAL A 380 4.86 11.88 2.65
C VAL A 380 4.11 12.79 3.64
N LEU A 381 4.43 14.06 3.69
CA LEU A 381 3.75 15.03 4.56
C LEU A 381 2.28 15.21 4.17
N ARG A 382 1.98 15.26 2.87
CA ARG A 382 0.60 15.36 2.36
C ARG A 382 -0.25 14.18 2.82
N LEU A 383 0.29 12.95 2.75
CA LEU A 383 -0.39 11.77 3.26
C LEU A 383 -0.69 11.91 4.76
N LYS A 384 0.28 12.37 5.56
CA LYS A 384 0.11 12.58 7.01
C LYS A 384 -0.93 13.66 7.34
N TYR A 385 -0.97 14.77 6.59
CA TYR A 385 -2.00 15.81 6.74
C TYR A 385 -3.38 15.29 6.35
N ARG A 386 -3.52 14.62 5.21
CA ARG A 386 -4.80 14.02 4.78
C ARG A 386 -5.35 13.01 5.78
N LEU A 387 -4.48 12.35 6.54
CA LEU A 387 -4.84 11.44 7.63
C LEU A 387 -5.18 12.15 8.95
N GLY A 388 -5.01 13.47 9.04
CA GLY A 388 -5.22 14.25 10.26
C GLY A 388 -4.23 13.92 11.39
N LEU A 389 -3.04 13.37 11.06
CA LEU A 389 -2.08 12.93 12.07
C LEU A 389 -1.39 14.10 12.78
N PHE A 390 -1.30 15.28 12.16
CA PHE A 390 -0.73 16.46 12.82
C PHE A 390 -1.63 16.99 13.93
N GLU A 391 -2.97 16.90 13.74
CA GLU A 391 -3.98 17.29 14.72
C GLU A 391 -4.20 16.20 15.76
N ASN A 392 -4.22 14.95 15.33
CA ASN A 392 -4.50 13.78 16.16
C ASN A 392 -3.55 12.62 15.82
N PRO A 393 -2.32 12.62 16.37
CA PRO A 393 -1.33 11.57 16.08
C PRO A 393 -1.73 10.19 16.62
N TYR A 394 -2.62 10.13 17.62
CA TYR A 394 -3.30 8.96 18.14
C TYR A 394 -4.67 9.35 18.70
N TRP A 395 -5.56 8.41 18.92
CA TRP A 395 -6.95 8.66 19.31
C TRP A 395 -7.49 7.68 20.35
N ASP A 396 -8.67 8.00 20.90
CA ASP A 396 -9.34 7.14 21.88
C ASP A 396 -10.01 5.95 21.20
N ILE A 397 -9.47 4.76 21.43
CA ILE A 397 -9.96 3.50 20.85
C ILE A 397 -11.31 3.04 21.43
N LYS A 398 -11.80 3.62 22.52
CA LYS A 398 -13.12 3.31 23.09
C LYS A 398 -14.26 3.68 22.16
N LYS A 399 -14.04 4.59 21.22
CA LYS A 399 -15.02 4.96 20.18
C LYS A 399 -15.34 3.81 19.20
N TYR A 400 -14.47 2.81 19.09
CA TYR A 400 -14.60 1.69 18.17
C TYR A 400 -15.30 0.50 18.82
N ASN A 401 -16.54 0.72 19.28
CA ASN A 401 -17.34 -0.25 20.04
C ASN A 401 -17.91 -1.40 19.18
N LYS A 402 -17.86 -1.28 17.84
CA LYS A 402 -18.26 -2.34 16.91
C LYS A 402 -17.13 -3.28 16.52
N PHE A 403 -15.90 -3.07 17.03
CA PHE A 403 -14.76 -3.94 16.73
C PHE A 403 -15.09 -5.40 17.09
N GLY A 404 -14.90 -6.32 16.12
CA GLY A 404 -15.21 -7.75 16.28
C GLY A 404 -16.69 -8.08 16.51
N SER A 405 -17.62 -7.21 16.06
CA SER A 405 -19.03 -7.39 16.32
C SER A 405 -19.68 -8.47 15.46
N GLU A 406 -20.79 -9.03 15.94
CA GLU A 406 -21.62 -9.96 15.15
C GLU A 406 -22.17 -9.30 13.86
N GLU A 407 -22.38 -7.98 13.86
CA GLU A 407 -22.77 -7.24 12.65
C GLU A 407 -21.70 -7.40 11.57
N PHE A 408 -20.42 -7.22 11.93
CA PHE A 408 -19.29 -7.33 11.00
C PHE A 408 -19.07 -8.78 10.56
N ALA A 409 -19.19 -9.73 11.49
CA ALA A 409 -19.11 -11.15 11.19
C ALA A 409 -20.17 -11.60 10.19
N ARG A 410 -21.41 -11.08 10.27
CA ARG A 410 -22.47 -11.39 9.28
C ARG A 410 -22.13 -10.89 7.89
N VAL A 411 -21.49 -9.73 7.76
CA VAL A 411 -21.05 -9.22 6.45
C VAL A 411 -19.96 -10.12 5.87
N ALA A 412 -19.02 -10.58 6.71
CA ALA A 412 -17.97 -11.48 6.29
C ALA A 412 -18.54 -12.86 5.86
N LEU A 413 -19.53 -13.37 6.59
CA LEU A 413 -20.24 -14.60 6.21
C LEU A 413 -20.97 -14.43 4.86
N GLN A 414 -21.70 -13.34 4.68
CA GLN A 414 -22.34 -13.05 3.39
C GLN A 414 -21.31 -13.01 2.26
N ALA A 415 -20.13 -12.41 2.48
CA ALA A 415 -19.07 -12.38 1.48
C ALA A 415 -18.56 -13.78 1.14
N ALA A 416 -18.41 -14.66 2.14
CA ALA A 416 -18.02 -16.04 1.94
C ALA A 416 -19.09 -16.82 1.13
N GLU A 417 -20.36 -16.69 1.51
CA GLU A 417 -21.47 -17.34 0.81
C GLU A 417 -21.60 -16.89 -0.65
N GLU A 418 -21.53 -15.58 -0.92
CA GLU A 418 -21.60 -15.04 -2.28
C GLU A 418 -20.37 -15.37 -3.14
N SER A 419 -19.24 -15.73 -2.53
CA SER A 419 -18.01 -16.10 -3.24
C SER A 419 -18.00 -17.54 -3.75
N GLU A 420 -18.94 -18.37 -3.32
CA GLU A 420 -19.02 -19.77 -3.72
C GLU A 420 -19.56 -19.91 -5.15
N VAL A 421 -18.79 -20.57 -6.02
CA VAL A 421 -19.15 -20.77 -7.43
C VAL A 421 -19.49 -22.22 -7.70
N LEU A 422 -20.77 -22.50 -8.01
CA LEU A 422 -21.24 -23.83 -8.37
C LEU A 422 -20.79 -24.19 -9.77
N LEU A 423 -19.72 -24.95 -9.93
CA LEU A 423 -19.16 -25.34 -11.21
C LEU A 423 -19.92 -26.54 -11.83
N LYS A 424 -20.46 -27.44 -10.99
CA LYS A 424 -21.13 -28.68 -11.45
C LYS A 424 -22.06 -29.19 -10.37
N ASN A 425 -23.31 -29.60 -10.79
CA ASN A 425 -24.28 -30.21 -9.92
C ASN A 425 -25.10 -31.29 -10.70
N GLU A 426 -24.42 -32.35 -11.13
CA GLU A 426 -25.04 -33.45 -11.84
C GLU A 426 -25.98 -34.25 -10.90
N GLY A 427 -27.15 -34.56 -11.35
CA GLY A 427 -28.16 -35.29 -10.57
C GLY A 427 -28.79 -34.47 -9.44
N ASN A 428 -28.59 -33.15 -9.42
CA ASN A 428 -29.12 -32.25 -8.38
C ASN A 428 -28.77 -32.71 -6.94
N ILE A 429 -27.52 -33.12 -6.73
CA ILE A 429 -27.05 -33.57 -5.41
C ILE A 429 -27.08 -32.42 -4.41
N LEU A 430 -26.80 -31.19 -4.86
CA LEU A 430 -26.86 -29.97 -4.02
C LEU A 430 -28.20 -29.25 -4.20
N PRO A 431 -28.78 -28.68 -3.13
CA PRO A 431 -28.33 -28.73 -1.76
C PRO A 431 -28.51 -30.11 -1.10
N LEU A 432 -27.56 -30.46 -0.22
CA LEU A 432 -27.66 -31.73 0.52
C LEU A 432 -28.84 -31.70 1.48
N ALA A 433 -29.52 -32.84 1.62
CA ALA A 433 -30.58 -32.99 2.62
C ALA A 433 -30.00 -32.91 4.05
N LYS A 434 -30.74 -32.29 4.98
CA LYS A 434 -30.32 -32.24 6.39
C LYS A 434 -30.11 -33.69 6.93
N GLY A 435 -29.00 -33.88 7.63
CA GLY A 435 -28.64 -35.19 8.18
C GLY A 435 -27.87 -36.10 7.20
N THR A 436 -27.52 -35.62 6.02
CA THR A 436 -26.67 -36.38 5.08
C THR A 436 -25.30 -36.61 5.74
N LYS A 437 -24.83 -37.87 5.70
CA LYS A 437 -23.49 -38.21 6.16
C LYS A 437 -22.46 -37.74 5.13
N ILE A 438 -21.52 -36.92 5.58
CA ILE A 438 -20.46 -36.34 4.74
C ILE A 438 -19.12 -36.84 5.24
N LEU A 439 -18.25 -37.30 4.33
CA LEU A 439 -16.84 -37.51 4.60
C LEU A 439 -16.08 -36.22 4.26
N LEU A 440 -15.60 -35.53 5.28
CA LEU A 440 -14.69 -34.38 5.11
C LEU A 440 -13.26 -34.87 5.17
N ALA A 441 -12.46 -34.63 4.13
CA ALA A 441 -11.08 -35.07 4.01
C ALA A 441 -10.19 -33.98 3.43
N GLY A 442 -8.89 -34.10 3.68
CA GLY A 442 -7.88 -33.18 3.19
C GLY A 442 -7.12 -32.47 4.30
N PRO A 443 -5.89 -32.00 4.03
CA PRO A 443 -4.99 -31.41 5.06
C PRO A 443 -5.55 -30.12 5.66
N ASN A 444 -6.38 -29.38 4.94
CA ASN A 444 -6.93 -28.10 5.38
C ASN A 444 -8.30 -28.23 6.07
N ALA A 445 -8.91 -29.42 6.07
CA ALA A 445 -10.26 -29.63 6.58
C ALA A 445 -10.44 -29.26 8.06
N ASN A 446 -9.37 -29.30 8.85
CA ASN A 446 -9.37 -28.93 10.27
C ASN A 446 -8.08 -28.15 10.64
N SER A 447 -7.76 -27.11 9.86
CA SER A 447 -6.59 -26.28 10.11
C SER A 447 -6.98 -24.80 10.11
N MET A 448 -7.09 -24.21 11.27
CA MET A 448 -7.40 -22.78 11.45
C MET A 448 -6.46 -21.88 10.61
N ARG A 449 -5.17 -22.21 10.60
CA ARG A 449 -4.19 -21.46 9.82
C ARG A 449 -4.53 -21.46 8.34
N CYS A 450 -4.89 -22.62 7.78
CA CYS A 450 -5.22 -22.75 6.37
C CYS A 450 -6.56 -22.11 6.04
N LEU A 451 -7.54 -22.24 6.95
CA LEU A 451 -8.87 -21.63 6.79
C LEU A 451 -8.81 -20.09 6.83
N ASN A 452 -7.93 -19.52 7.65
CA ASN A 452 -7.72 -18.06 7.69
C ASN A 452 -6.96 -17.52 6.48
N GLY A 453 -6.24 -18.36 5.76
CA GLY A 453 -5.49 -17.98 4.56
C GLY A 453 -4.18 -17.24 4.81
N GLY A 454 -3.55 -16.78 3.73
CA GLY A 454 -2.32 -15.99 3.76
C GLY A 454 -2.53 -14.58 4.32
N TRP A 455 -1.43 -13.96 4.77
CA TRP A 455 -1.42 -12.66 5.43
C TRP A 455 -2.27 -12.57 6.70
N SER A 456 -2.65 -13.70 7.29
CA SER A 456 -3.34 -13.76 8.58
C SER A 456 -2.37 -14.20 9.66
N TYR A 457 -2.28 -13.43 10.73
CA TYR A 457 -1.41 -13.71 11.85
C TYR A 457 -2.21 -14.27 13.02
N SER A 458 -1.73 -15.34 13.64
CA SER A 458 -2.35 -15.93 14.82
C SER A 458 -1.59 -15.53 16.08
N SER A 459 -2.28 -15.47 17.22
CA SER A 459 -1.60 -15.50 18.51
C SER A 459 -0.96 -16.88 18.74
N VAL A 460 0.03 -16.96 19.63
CA VAL A 460 0.75 -18.20 19.97
C VAL A 460 -0.19 -19.31 20.49
N SER A 461 -1.39 -18.99 20.93
CA SER A 461 -2.43 -19.97 21.25
C SER A 461 -3.44 -20.04 20.11
N TYR A 462 -3.52 -21.16 19.45
CA TYR A 462 -4.44 -21.50 18.35
C TYR A 462 -5.94 -21.34 18.66
N THR A 463 -6.31 -20.77 19.80
CA THR A 463 -7.66 -20.80 20.34
C THR A 463 -8.47 -19.52 20.16
N HIS A 464 -7.96 -18.44 19.54
CA HIS A 464 -8.63 -17.14 19.57
C HIS A 464 -8.77 -16.40 18.24
N LEU A 465 -8.53 -17.03 17.11
CA LEU A 465 -9.20 -16.57 15.92
C LEU A 465 -10.64 -17.10 15.99
N ARG A 466 -11.59 -16.21 16.24
CA ARG A 466 -12.97 -16.50 15.91
C ARG A 466 -13.08 -16.50 14.38
N ALA A 467 -12.61 -17.58 13.75
CA ALA A 467 -13.19 -17.97 12.50
C ALA A 467 -14.65 -18.26 12.83
N HIS A 468 -15.55 -17.45 12.35
CA HIS A 468 -16.95 -17.58 12.65
C HIS A 468 -17.56 -18.84 12.09
N GLU A 469 -16.83 -19.63 11.34
CA GLU A 469 -17.31 -20.92 10.87
C GLU A 469 -16.18 -21.94 10.94
N THR A 470 -16.14 -22.70 11.99
CA THR A 470 -15.65 -24.06 11.87
C THR A 470 -16.72 -24.84 11.11
N LEU A 471 -16.33 -25.71 10.18
CA LEU A 471 -17.21 -26.66 9.51
C LEU A 471 -18.12 -27.49 10.46
N ALA A 472 -17.94 -27.36 11.77
CA ALA A 472 -18.80 -27.91 12.82
C ALA A 472 -20.14 -27.17 12.95
N ASN A 473 -20.27 -25.98 12.38
CA ASN A 473 -21.50 -25.17 12.41
C ASN A 473 -22.25 -25.14 11.07
N LEU A 474 -21.69 -25.76 10.01
CA LEU A 474 -22.40 -26.08 8.77
C LEU A 474 -23.07 -27.46 8.93
#